data_9f574ab01dde6f8cc522b4ac3a2fa035
#
_entry.id   9f574ab01dde6f8cc522b4ac3a2fa035
#
_cell.length_a   1.000
_cell.length_b   1.000
_cell.length_c   1.000
_cell.angle_alpha   90.00
_cell.angle_beta   90.00
_cell.angle_gamma   90.00
#
_symmetry.space_group_name_H-M   'P 1'
#
loop_
_entity.id
_entity.type
_entity.pdbx_description
1 polymer ?
#
loop_
_entity_poly.entity_id
_entity_poly.type
_entity_poly.pdbx_seq_one_letter_code
_entity_poly.pdbx_strand_id
1 'polypeptide(L)'
;APRWADYPTLRALVFDSKYDSYRGVISYARVFSGSLRAGEMMMLMSTGQRSEVKEVGVFRPGMEKVAQLNAGDVGYIVSNIKSTDEIKIGDTITHANKAADEMLPGYKEVRPMVYCGLYPLESNDYEKLKVALGKLRLNDSALVYSSETSVALGFG
;
A
#
# COMPACT_ATOMS: atom_id res chain seq x y z
N ALA A 1 12.59 24.53 -4.32
CA ALA A 1 12.71 23.06 -4.37
C ALA A 1 12.44 22.47 -2.98
N PRO A 2 11.78 21.32 -2.87
CA PRO A 2 11.57 20.71 -1.57
C PRO A 2 12.94 20.40 -0.94
N ARG A 3 13.11 20.70 0.35
CA ARG A 3 14.34 20.45 1.13
C ARG A 3 14.80 18.97 1.18
N TRP A 4 13.99 18.07 0.64
CA TRP A 4 14.18 16.61 0.64
C TRP A 4 14.94 16.06 -0.58
N ALA A 5 15.10 16.87 -1.66
CA ALA A 5 15.73 16.41 -2.91
C ALA A 5 17.22 16.09 -2.76
N ASP A 6 17.88 16.67 -1.75
CA ASP A 6 19.33 16.55 -1.53
C ASP A 6 19.75 15.30 -0.72
N TYR A 7 18.78 14.51 -0.24
CA TYR A 7 19.10 13.28 0.49
C TYR A 7 19.43 12.14 -0.49
N PRO A 8 20.59 11.46 -0.32
CA PRO A 8 21.04 10.43 -1.26
C PRO A 8 20.26 9.11 -1.12
N THR A 9 19.49 8.94 -0.05
CA THR A 9 18.71 7.72 0.20
C THR A 9 17.30 7.84 -0.35
N LEU A 10 16.78 6.73 -0.88
CA LEU A 10 15.40 6.65 -1.32
C LEU A 10 14.43 6.84 -0.16
N ARG A 11 13.50 7.77 -0.32
CA ARG A 11 12.31 7.91 0.50
C ARG A 11 11.12 8.22 -0.39
N ALA A 12 10.18 7.29 -0.45
CA ALA A 12 8.94 7.47 -1.17
C ALA A 12 7.76 7.20 -0.24
N LEU A 13 6.77 8.09 -0.24
CA LEU A 13 5.57 7.98 0.59
C LEU A 13 4.47 7.28 -0.19
N VAL A 14 3.95 6.20 0.35
CA VAL A 14 2.75 5.53 -0.18
C VAL A 14 1.52 6.36 0.20
N PHE A 15 0.78 6.86 -0.79
CA PHE A 15 -0.42 7.65 -0.55
C PHE A 15 -1.71 6.92 -0.93
N ASP A 16 -1.59 5.84 -1.72
CA ASP A 16 -2.72 4.99 -2.10
C ASP A 16 -2.22 3.62 -2.55
N SER A 17 -3.11 2.64 -2.66
CA SER A 17 -2.80 1.33 -3.20
C SER A 17 -4.02 0.71 -3.89
N LYS A 18 -3.76 -0.16 -4.86
CA LYS A 18 -4.79 -0.88 -5.59
C LYS A 18 -4.42 -2.36 -5.67
N TYR A 19 -5.40 -3.21 -5.47
CA TYR A 19 -5.25 -4.63 -5.76
C TYR A 19 -5.58 -4.92 -7.22
N ASP A 20 -4.65 -5.56 -7.91
CA ASP A 20 -4.82 -6.07 -9.26
C ASP A 20 -4.69 -7.59 -9.25
N SER A 21 -5.62 -8.31 -9.88
CA SER A 21 -5.65 -9.78 -9.86
C SER A 21 -4.45 -10.44 -10.55
N TYR A 22 -3.79 -9.73 -11.44
CA TYR A 22 -2.63 -10.23 -12.20
C TYR A 22 -1.29 -9.72 -11.65
N ARG A 23 -1.26 -8.47 -11.18
CA ARG A 23 -0.03 -7.79 -10.72
C ARG A 23 0.14 -7.81 -9.20
N GLY A 24 -0.89 -8.22 -8.45
CA GLY A 24 -0.90 -8.15 -6.99
C GLY A 24 -1.16 -6.73 -6.50
N VAL A 25 -0.48 -6.33 -5.43
CA VAL A 25 -0.63 -4.99 -4.87
C VAL A 25 0.20 -3.99 -5.66
N ILE A 26 -0.46 -2.94 -6.15
CA ILE A 26 0.14 -1.79 -6.82
C ILE A 26 0.11 -0.63 -5.84
N SER A 27 1.28 -0.17 -5.40
CA SER A 27 1.41 0.97 -4.49
C SER A 27 1.54 2.26 -5.29
N TYR A 28 0.79 3.28 -4.93
CA TYR A 28 0.94 4.63 -5.48
C TYR A 28 1.78 5.44 -4.51
N ALA A 29 2.89 5.96 -5.01
CA ALA A 29 3.85 6.63 -4.17
C ALA A 29 4.38 7.93 -4.79
N ARG A 30 4.74 8.87 -3.91
CA ARG A 30 5.50 10.04 -4.26
C ARG A 30 6.93 9.90 -3.76
N VAL A 31 7.89 10.01 -4.67
CA VAL A 31 9.32 10.00 -4.33
C VAL A 31 9.74 11.37 -3.81
N PHE A 32 10.22 11.43 -2.57
CA PHE A 32 10.72 12.66 -1.94
C PHE A 32 12.23 12.82 -2.12
N SER A 33 13.00 11.73 -2.06
CA SER A 33 14.44 11.73 -2.25
C SER A 33 14.92 10.42 -2.87
N GLY A 34 16.07 10.45 -3.53
CA GLY A 34 16.64 9.30 -4.21
C GLY A 34 15.88 8.93 -5.49
N SER A 35 16.02 7.70 -5.92
CA SER A 35 15.32 7.13 -7.07
C SER A 35 15.01 5.66 -6.85
N LEU A 36 14.06 5.10 -7.60
CA LEU A 36 13.66 3.70 -7.54
C LEU A 36 13.51 3.11 -8.94
N ARG A 37 14.07 1.91 -9.17
CA ARG A 37 14.03 1.20 -10.45
C ARG A 37 13.46 -0.21 -10.29
N ALA A 38 12.96 -0.76 -11.39
CA ALA A 38 12.64 -2.18 -11.46
C ALA A 38 13.92 -3.02 -11.24
N GLY A 39 13.79 -4.14 -10.53
CA GLY A 39 14.89 -5.02 -10.14
C GLY A 39 15.57 -4.66 -8.81
N GLU A 40 15.31 -3.48 -8.24
CA GLU A 40 15.87 -3.09 -6.95
C GLU A 40 15.06 -3.71 -5.79
N MET A 41 15.76 -3.96 -4.67
CA MET A 41 15.13 -4.41 -3.43
C MET A 41 14.68 -3.21 -2.60
N MET A 42 13.37 -3.05 -2.46
CA MET A 42 12.77 -2.06 -1.59
C MET A 42 12.45 -2.63 -0.21
N MET A 43 12.24 -1.76 0.76
CA MET A 43 11.77 -2.09 2.10
C MET A 43 10.70 -1.09 2.53
N LEU A 44 9.62 -1.61 3.12
CA LEU A 44 8.61 -0.83 3.83
C LEU A 44 9.12 -0.53 5.24
N MET A 45 9.24 0.74 5.61
CA MET A 45 9.89 1.11 6.87
C MET A 45 9.04 0.81 8.10
N SER A 46 7.70 0.77 7.98
CA SER A 46 6.80 0.49 9.09
C SER A 46 6.85 -0.97 9.56
N THR A 47 7.04 -1.90 8.62
CA THR A 47 7.00 -3.35 8.88
C THR A 47 8.36 -4.02 8.75
N GLY A 48 9.34 -3.37 8.08
CA GLY A 48 10.60 -3.97 7.70
C GLY A 48 10.48 -4.96 6.53
N GLN A 49 9.30 -5.08 5.93
CA GLN A 49 9.03 -5.99 4.81
C GLN A 49 9.88 -5.61 3.59
N ARG A 50 10.61 -6.59 3.07
CA ARG A 50 11.46 -6.42 1.88
C ARG A 50 10.80 -7.05 0.68
N SER A 51 10.88 -6.39 -0.47
CA SER A 51 10.33 -6.91 -1.72
C SER A 51 11.10 -6.39 -2.93
N GLU A 52 11.17 -7.21 -3.96
CA GLU A 52 11.72 -6.80 -5.25
C GLU A 52 10.69 -5.95 -6.00
N VAL A 53 11.15 -4.82 -6.54
CA VAL A 53 10.38 -3.96 -7.43
C VAL A 53 10.31 -4.61 -8.80
N LYS A 54 9.12 -4.98 -9.26
CA LYS A 54 8.93 -5.59 -10.58
C LYS A 54 8.76 -4.55 -11.69
N GLU A 55 8.08 -3.48 -11.36
CA GLU A 55 7.79 -2.41 -12.30
C GLU A 55 7.63 -1.09 -11.57
N VAL A 56 8.04 0.00 -12.20
CA VAL A 56 7.74 1.37 -11.79
C VAL A 56 7.18 2.13 -12.99
N GLY A 57 6.29 3.07 -12.74
CA GLY A 57 5.67 3.87 -13.79
C GLY A 57 5.00 5.13 -13.28
N VAL A 58 4.51 5.92 -14.22
CA VAL A 58 3.80 7.18 -13.99
C VAL A 58 2.39 7.13 -14.58
N PHE A 59 1.58 8.14 -14.30
CA PHE A 59 0.21 8.26 -14.84
C PHE A 59 0.17 9.31 -15.96
N ARG A 60 -0.22 8.89 -17.24
CA ARG A 60 -0.29 9.77 -18.43
C ARG A 60 -1.37 9.32 -19.44
N PRO A 61 -2.63 9.63 -19.26
CA PRO A 61 -3.49 9.51 -18.07
C PRO A 61 -3.59 8.07 -17.56
N GLY A 62 -3.19 7.07 -18.34
CA GLY A 62 -3.07 5.68 -17.95
C GLY A 62 -1.76 5.38 -17.22
N MET A 63 -1.59 4.14 -16.82
CA MET A 63 -0.33 3.64 -16.23
C MET A 63 0.71 3.44 -17.35
N GLU A 64 1.78 4.20 -17.31
CA GLU A 64 2.89 4.14 -18.27
C GLU A 64 4.17 3.74 -17.54
N LYS A 65 4.75 2.61 -17.97
CA LYS A 65 6.00 2.10 -17.40
C LYS A 65 7.17 3.03 -17.74
N VAL A 66 8.01 3.30 -16.73
CA VAL A 66 9.25 4.08 -16.89
C VAL A 66 10.45 3.28 -16.38
N ALA A 67 11.66 3.72 -16.75
CA ALA A 67 12.89 3.09 -16.30
C ALA A 67 13.14 3.29 -14.81
N GLN A 68 12.78 4.46 -14.29
CA GLN A 68 12.94 4.82 -12.87
C GLN A 68 11.98 5.93 -12.47
N LEU A 69 11.69 6.01 -11.17
CA LEU A 69 11.07 7.15 -10.51
C LEU A 69 12.16 7.94 -9.78
N ASN A 70 12.16 9.26 -9.94
CA ASN A 70 13.13 10.18 -9.34
C ASN A 70 12.48 11.03 -8.24
N ALA A 71 13.29 11.69 -7.44
CA ALA A 71 12.81 12.67 -6.48
C ALA A 71 11.90 13.72 -7.14
N GLY A 72 10.69 13.87 -6.59
CA GLY A 72 9.61 14.73 -7.11
C GLY A 72 8.56 13.98 -7.93
N ASP A 73 8.87 12.80 -8.45
CA ASP A 73 7.91 12.03 -9.24
C ASP A 73 6.79 11.45 -8.37
N VAL A 74 5.60 11.40 -8.98
CA VAL A 74 4.44 10.66 -8.48
C VAL A 74 4.17 9.53 -9.46
N GLY A 75 4.12 8.30 -8.95
CA GLY A 75 3.98 7.14 -9.80
C GLY A 75 3.45 5.92 -9.07
N TYR A 76 3.52 4.79 -9.74
CA TYR A 76 3.14 3.50 -9.18
C TYR A 76 4.34 2.56 -9.10
N ILE A 77 4.26 1.65 -8.15
CA ILE A 77 5.25 0.62 -7.87
C ILE A 77 4.53 -0.72 -7.81
N VAL A 78 4.93 -1.66 -8.65
CA VAL A 78 4.51 -3.06 -8.59
C VAL A 78 5.61 -3.86 -7.93
N SER A 79 5.27 -4.61 -6.91
CA SER A 79 6.22 -5.44 -6.17
C SER A 79 5.68 -6.85 -5.95
N ASN A 80 6.51 -7.75 -5.39
CA ASN A 80 6.08 -9.12 -5.07
C ASN A 80 5.21 -9.22 -3.80
N ILE A 81 4.75 -8.11 -3.26
CA ILE A 81 3.87 -8.10 -2.09
C ILE A 81 2.49 -8.62 -2.53
N LYS A 82 2.06 -9.69 -1.90
CA LYS A 82 0.79 -10.38 -2.25
C LYS A 82 -0.31 -10.14 -1.23
N SER A 83 0.06 -9.77 0.00
CA SER A 83 -0.89 -9.52 1.07
C SER A 83 -1.22 -8.05 1.17
N THR A 84 -2.51 -7.78 1.30
CA THR A 84 -3.05 -6.45 1.50
C THR A 84 -2.66 -5.85 2.85
N ASP A 85 -2.31 -6.71 3.81
CA ASP A 85 -1.95 -6.31 5.17
C ASP A 85 -0.50 -5.81 5.29
N GLU A 86 0.31 -6.02 4.27
CA GLU A 86 1.73 -5.71 4.27
C GLU A 86 2.04 -4.25 3.87
N ILE A 87 1.12 -3.57 3.18
CA ILE A 87 1.28 -2.18 2.74
C ILE A 87 0.27 -1.28 3.44
N LYS A 88 0.77 -0.27 4.14
CA LYS A 88 -0.08 0.74 4.77
C LYS A 88 0.02 2.06 4.01
N ILE A 89 -1.12 2.72 3.81
CA ILE A 89 -1.15 4.11 3.33
C ILE A 89 -0.42 4.99 4.36
N GLY A 90 0.50 5.83 3.90
CA GLY A 90 1.37 6.64 4.77
C GLY A 90 2.69 5.98 5.12
N ASP A 91 2.95 4.74 4.66
CA ASP A 91 4.25 4.10 4.86
C ASP A 91 5.34 4.70 3.97
N THR A 92 6.58 4.56 4.40
CA THR A 92 7.75 5.00 3.67
C THR A 92 8.45 3.81 3.01
N ILE A 93 8.64 3.90 1.70
CA ILE A 93 9.46 2.96 0.93
C ILE A 93 10.90 3.49 0.89
N THR A 94 11.85 2.61 1.16
CA THR A 94 13.30 2.86 1.05
C THR A 94 14.00 1.69 0.37
N HIS A 95 15.30 1.82 0.04
CA HIS A 95 16.09 0.69 -0.43
C HIS A 95 16.40 -0.28 0.71
N ALA A 96 16.27 -1.58 0.47
CA ALA A 96 16.56 -2.59 1.48
C ALA A 96 18.06 -2.66 1.87
N ASN A 97 18.95 -2.30 0.96
CA ASN A 97 20.42 -2.34 1.17
C ASN A 97 20.98 -1.03 1.72
N LYS A 98 20.24 0.08 1.55
CA LYS A 98 20.62 1.42 2.01
C LYS A 98 19.37 2.12 2.50
N ALA A 99 18.89 1.67 3.66
CA ALA A 99 17.68 2.22 4.26
C ALA A 99 17.89 3.69 4.67
N ALA A 100 16.82 4.47 4.60
CA ALA A 100 16.79 5.80 5.18
C ALA A 100 16.74 5.71 6.70
N ASP A 101 17.33 6.70 7.37
CA ASP A 101 17.39 6.74 8.84
C ASP A 101 16.03 7.12 9.45
N GLU A 102 15.21 7.90 8.72
CA GLU A 102 13.94 8.41 9.21
C GLU A 102 12.82 8.16 8.19
N MET A 103 11.66 7.77 8.72
CA MET A 103 10.42 7.69 7.95
C MET A 103 9.94 9.09 7.59
N LEU A 104 9.28 9.20 6.43
CA LEU A 104 8.53 10.41 6.10
C LEU A 104 7.34 10.54 7.08
N PRO A 105 6.94 11.78 7.45
CA PRO A 105 5.71 11.95 8.21
C PRO A 105 4.55 11.40 7.39
N GLY A 106 3.98 10.30 7.90
CA GLY A 106 2.82 9.63 7.30
C GLY A 106 1.52 10.40 7.54
N TYR A 107 0.43 9.83 7.05
CA TYR A 107 -0.91 10.35 7.35
C TYR A 107 -1.28 10.03 8.80
N LYS A 108 -2.09 10.90 9.41
CA LYS A 108 -2.68 10.61 10.72
C LYS A 108 -3.63 9.43 10.58
N GLU A 109 -3.57 8.49 11.52
CA GLU A 109 -4.56 7.42 11.57
C GLU A 109 -5.96 8.01 11.72
N VAL A 110 -6.84 7.64 10.80
CA VAL A 110 -8.25 8.04 10.85
C VAL A 110 -8.95 7.10 11.84
N ARG A 111 -9.60 7.66 12.86
CA ARG A 111 -10.40 6.87 13.79
C ARG A 111 -11.76 6.56 13.15
N PRO A 112 -12.20 5.29 13.12
CA PRO A 112 -13.54 4.95 12.67
C PRO A 112 -14.58 5.70 13.48
N MET A 113 -15.57 6.28 12.80
CA MET A 113 -16.67 7.02 13.45
C MET A 113 -18.02 6.35 13.26
N VAL A 114 -18.12 5.40 12.32
CA VAL A 114 -19.35 4.66 12.02
C VAL A 114 -19.06 3.17 12.18
N TYR A 115 -19.95 2.48 12.85
CA TYR A 115 -19.88 1.05 13.07
C TYR A 115 -21.14 0.39 12.52
N CYS A 116 -20.97 -0.71 11.78
CA CYS A 116 -22.09 -1.49 11.27
C CYS A 116 -21.72 -2.99 11.23
N GLY A 117 -22.72 -3.84 11.40
CA GLY A 117 -22.60 -5.28 11.14
C GLY A 117 -22.89 -5.56 9.66
N LEU A 118 -22.05 -6.34 9.02
CA LEU A 118 -22.24 -6.82 7.64
C LEU A 118 -22.45 -8.33 7.68
N TYR A 119 -23.58 -8.76 7.13
CA TYR A 119 -23.94 -10.18 7.07
C TYR A 119 -24.21 -10.56 5.62
N PRO A 120 -23.61 -11.64 5.10
CA PRO A 120 -23.96 -12.13 3.79
C PRO A 120 -25.39 -12.72 3.82
N LEU A 121 -26.10 -12.66 2.70
CA LEU A 121 -27.43 -13.25 2.57
C LEU A 121 -27.39 -14.78 2.67
N GLU A 122 -26.33 -15.37 2.11
CA GLU A 122 -26.07 -16.80 2.09
C GLU A 122 -24.81 -17.09 2.93
N SER A 123 -24.87 -18.07 3.84
CA SER A 123 -23.73 -18.45 4.68
C SER A 123 -22.47 -18.83 3.87
N ASN A 124 -22.68 -19.41 2.68
CA ASN A 124 -21.59 -19.80 1.78
C ASN A 124 -20.80 -18.60 1.20
N ASP A 125 -21.34 -17.38 1.31
CA ASP A 125 -20.67 -16.17 0.82
C ASP A 125 -19.83 -15.48 1.89
N TYR A 126 -19.78 -16.02 3.11
CA TYR A 126 -18.99 -15.44 4.21
C TYR A 126 -17.50 -15.29 3.86
N GLU A 127 -16.88 -16.35 3.32
CA GLU A 127 -15.47 -16.31 2.93
C GLU A 127 -15.22 -15.32 1.77
N LYS A 128 -16.16 -15.19 0.83
CA LYS A 128 -16.09 -14.20 -0.25
C LYS A 128 -16.17 -12.78 0.30
N LEU A 129 -17.06 -12.54 1.27
CA LEU A 129 -17.19 -11.25 1.95
C LEU A 129 -15.90 -10.87 2.66
N LYS A 130 -15.30 -11.79 3.41
CA LYS A 130 -14.03 -11.59 4.11
C LYS A 130 -12.89 -11.20 3.15
N VAL A 131 -12.77 -11.91 2.02
CA VAL A 131 -11.78 -11.58 0.97
C VAL A 131 -12.04 -10.20 0.36
N ALA A 132 -13.31 -9.86 0.11
CA ALA A 132 -13.69 -8.55 -0.44
C ALA A 132 -13.38 -7.41 0.52
N LEU A 133 -13.66 -7.57 1.81
CA LEU A 133 -13.32 -6.59 2.85
C LEU A 133 -11.80 -6.40 2.98
N GLY A 134 -11.02 -7.49 2.88
CA GLY A 134 -9.56 -7.41 2.84
C GLY A 134 -9.04 -6.57 1.68
N LYS A 135 -9.65 -6.68 0.50
CA LYS A 135 -9.31 -5.86 -0.67
C LYS A 135 -9.74 -4.40 -0.51
N LEU A 136 -10.91 -4.17 0.08
CA LEU A 136 -11.43 -2.81 0.32
C LEU A 136 -10.52 -2.05 1.29
N ARG A 137 -10.00 -2.72 2.33
CA ARG A 137 -9.10 -2.11 3.31
C ARG A 137 -7.82 -1.53 2.71
N LEU A 138 -7.39 -2.00 1.52
CA LEU A 138 -6.26 -1.39 0.80
C LEU A 138 -6.53 0.05 0.38
N ASN A 139 -7.76 0.33 -0.03
CA ASN A 139 -8.15 1.64 -0.57
C ASN A 139 -8.75 2.54 0.51
N ASP A 140 -9.13 1.97 1.65
CA ASP A 140 -9.74 2.70 2.77
C ASP A 140 -8.97 2.43 4.07
N SER A 141 -8.07 3.34 4.40
CA SER A 141 -7.27 3.26 5.63
C SER A 141 -8.09 3.42 6.91
N ALA A 142 -9.33 3.90 6.82
CA ALA A 142 -10.26 4.02 7.94
C ALA A 142 -11.09 2.74 8.16
N LEU A 143 -11.09 1.82 7.19
CA LEU A 143 -11.83 0.57 7.31
C LEU A 143 -11.12 -0.38 8.28
N VAL A 144 -11.73 -0.55 9.44
CA VAL A 144 -11.36 -1.55 10.43
C VAL A 144 -12.51 -2.52 10.57
N TYR A 145 -12.25 -3.82 10.41
CA TYR A 145 -13.28 -4.84 10.59
C TYR A 145 -12.74 -6.02 11.41
N SER A 146 -13.63 -6.67 12.12
CA SER A 146 -13.37 -7.91 12.84
C SER A 146 -14.50 -8.91 12.56
N SER A 147 -14.15 -10.19 12.56
CA SER A 147 -15.17 -11.24 12.49
C SER A 147 -15.92 -11.32 13.82
N GLU A 148 -17.21 -11.28 13.77
CA GLU A 148 -18.10 -11.47 14.94
C GLU A 148 -18.99 -12.69 14.72
N THR A 149 -19.44 -13.29 15.79
CA THR A 149 -20.40 -14.39 15.72
C THR A 149 -21.76 -13.88 16.20
N SER A 150 -22.72 -13.79 15.29
CA SER A 150 -24.09 -13.49 15.68
C SER A 150 -24.71 -14.70 16.39
N VAL A 151 -25.28 -14.47 17.58
CA VAL A 151 -25.99 -15.51 18.32
C VAL A 151 -27.23 -16.02 17.53
N ALA A 152 -27.81 -15.13 16.69
CA ALA A 152 -28.99 -15.46 15.89
C ALA A 152 -28.66 -16.16 14.57
N LEU A 153 -27.54 -15.77 13.92
CA LEU A 153 -27.17 -16.23 12.57
C LEU A 153 -26.01 -17.21 12.58
N GLY A 154 -25.28 -17.34 13.67
CA GLY A 154 -24.14 -18.25 13.82
C GLY A 154 -22.87 -17.82 13.07
N PHE A 155 -22.92 -16.71 12.33
CA PHE A 155 -21.79 -16.14 11.56
C PHE A 155 -21.94 -14.63 11.40
N GLY A 156 -20.82 -13.93 11.19
CA GLY A 156 -20.78 -12.47 10.97
C GLY A 156 -19.37 -11.92 11.02
#